data_915fbb0d9f6eed1e4cdbe25ce4f8b2e3
#
_entry.id   915fbb0d9f6eed1e4cdbe25ce4f8b2e3
#
_cell.length_a   1.000
_cell.length_b   1.000
_cell.length_c   1.000
_cell.angle_alpha   90.00
_cell.angle_beta   90.00
_cell.angle_gamma   90.00
#
_symmetry.space_group_name_H-M   'P 1'
#
loop_
_entity.id
_entity.type
_entity.pdbx_description
1 polymer ?
#
loop_
_entity_poly.entity_id
_entity_poly.type
_entity_poly.pdbx_seq_one_letter_code
_entity_poly.pdbx_strand_id
1 'polypeptide(L)'
;TYIEDLNEAGGVYAVMNELNKKGLLHTDCLTVTGKTVGENIAGCENKNPDVIRPIDHPYSETGGLAVLKGNLAPDGSVVKRSAVCDEMLVHEGPARIFESDEEATEAIKTGKINPGDVIVIRYEGPKGGPGMREMLNPTSAIAGYGLGSEVALITDGRFSGASRGASIGHVSPEAAVGGPIALVEEGDIIQIDIPNLSLNLAV
;
A
#
# COMPACT_ATOMS: atom_id res chain seq x y z
N THR A 1 -7.12 2.78 -18.21
CA THR A 1 -7.66 4.16 -18.23
C THR A 1 -6.53 5.13 -18.00
N TYR A 2 -6.35 6.06 -18.92
CA TYR A 2 -5.36 7.13 -18.85
C TYR A 2 -5.99 8.39 -18.25
N ILE A 3 -5.16 9.38 -17.92
CA ILE A 3 -5.66 10.65 -17.33
C ILE A 3 -6.51 11.45 -18.33
N GLU A 4 -6.21 11.30 -19.64
CA GLU A 4 -6.98 11.90 -20.72
C GLU A 4 -8.42 11.36 -20.74
N ASP A 5 -8.57 10.03 -20.61
CA ASP A 5 -9.89 9.38 -20.56
C ASP A 5 -10.71 9.91 -19.37
N LEU A 6 -10.03 10.06 -18.20
CA LEU A 6 -10.66 10.63 -17.01
C LEU A 6 -11.14 12.07 -17.26
N ASN A 7 -10.30 12.89 -17.89
CA ASN A 7 -10.65 14.29 -18.21
C ASN A 7 -11.86 14.37 -19.17
N GLU A 8 -11.89 13.52 -20.20
CA GLU A 8 -13.00 13.45 -21.16
C GLU A 8 -14.30 12.96 -20.51
N ALA A 9 -14.18 12.03 -19.57
CA ALA A 9 -15.30 11.49 -18.78
C ALA A 9 -15.93 12.51 -17.80
N GLY A 10 -15.31 13.69 -17.64
CA GLY A 10 -15.78 14.77 -16.77
C GLY A 10 -14.81 15.17 -15.67
N GLY A 11 -13.64 14.52 -15.61
CA GLY A 11 -12.53 14.88 -14.73
C GLY A 11 -12.82 14.62 -13.25
N VAL A 12 -11.96 15.17 -12.41
CA VAL A 12 -12.02 14.99 -10.96
C VAL A 12 -13.35 15.52 -10.37
N TYR A 13 -13.90 16.59 -10.92
CA TYR A 13 -15.17 17.10 -10.43
C TYR A 13 -16.36 16.17 -10.70
N ALA A 14 -16.34 15.43 -11.81
CA ALA A 14 -17.35 14.39 -12.05
C ALA A 14 -17.21 13.22 -11.07
N VAL A 15 -15.97 12.80 -10.73
CA VAL A 15 -15.73 11.82 -9.67
C VAL A 15 -16.26 12.30 -8.33
N MET A 16 -15.97 13.55 -7.97
CA MET A 16 -16.46 14.15 -6.72
C MET A 16 -17.99 14.21 -6.70
N ASN A 17 -18.61 14.56 -7.82
CA ASN A 17 -20.06 14.60 -7.90
C ASN A 17 -20.69 13.18 -7.77
N GLU A 18 -20.05 12.12 -8.31
CA GLU A 18 -20.46 10.74 -8.05
C GLU A 18 -20.39 10.40 -6.55
N LEU A 19 -19.29 10.73 -5.88
CA LEU A 19 -19.14 10.51 -4.44
C LEU A 19 -20.19 11.28 -3.62
N ASN A 20 -20.54 12.49 -4.05
CA ASN A 20 -21.52 13.33 -3.37
C ASN A 20 -22.93 12.74 -3.39
N LYS A 21 -23.29 11.89 -4.35
CA LYS A 21 -24.58 11.21 -4.39
C LYS A 21 -24.86 10.36 -3.14
N LYS A 22 -23.81 9.92 -2.44
CA LYS A 22 -23.89 9.20 -1.15
C LYS A 22 -23.50 10.06 0.05
N GLY A 23 -23.36 11.38 -0.12
CA GLY A 23 -23.02 12.29 0.97
C GLY A 23 -21.61 12.07 1.54
N LEU A 24 -20.66 11.59 0.74
CA LEU A 24 -19.30 11.26 1.18
C LEU A 24 -18.35 12.47 1.19
N LEU A 25 -18.84 13.66 0.86
CA LEU A 25 -18.04 14.88 0.79
C LEU A 25 -18.59 15.97 1.73
N HIS A 26 -17.70 16.76 2.29
CA HIS A 26 -18.04 18.00 2.98
C HIS A 26 -18.26 19.11 1.96
N THR A 27 -19.47 19.21 1.45
CA THR A 27 -19.82 20.11 0.34
C THR A 27 -19.89 21.59 0.72
N ASP A 28 -19.95 21.89 2.00
CA ASP A 28 -19.96 23.24 2.59
C ASP A 28 -18.56 23.87 2.74
N CYS A 29 -17.48 23.07 2.59
CA CYS A 29 -16.12 23.56 2.69
C CYS A 29 -15.78 24.54 1.57
N LEU A 30 -15.21 25.70 1.95
CA LEU A 30 -14.74 26.71 1.02
C LEU A 30 -13.47 26.24 0.29
N THR A 31 -13.39 26.54 -0.99
CA THR A 31 -12.24 26.19 -1.84
C THR A 31 -11.46 27.42 -2.30
N VAL A 32 -10.31 27.20 -2.94
CA VAL A 32 -9.48 28.29 -3.53
C VAL A 32 -10.18 29.08 -4.64
N THR A 33 -11.29 28.56 -5.18
CA THR A 33 -12.09 29.27 -6.19
C THR A 33 -12.99 30.36 -5.58
N GLY A 34 -13.03 30.46 -4.25
CA GLY A 34 -13.98 31.33 -3.54
C GLY A 34 -15.39 30.76 -3.46
N LYS A 35 -15.61 29.55 -3.96
CA LYS A 35 -16.87 28.80 -3.88
C LYS A 35 -16.71 27.60 -2.99
N THR A 36 -17.82 27.02 -2.55
CA THR A 36 -17.80 25.75 -1.80
C THR A 36 -17.50 24.57 -2.72
N VAL A 37 -17.17 23.42 -2.12
CA VAL A 37 -17.02 22.15 -2.85
C VAL A 37 -18.30 21.83 -3.62
N GLY A 38 -19.46 21.94 -2.96
CA GLY A 38 -20.75 21.67 -3.57
C GLY A 38 -21.04 22.56 -4.79
N GLU A 39 -20.74 23.85 -4.69
CA GLU A 39 -20.91 24.79 -5.81
C GLU A 39 -19.97 24.47 -6.99
N ASN A 40 -18.75 24.01 -6.72
CA ASN A 40 -17.79 23.67 -7.77
C ASN A 40 -18.15 22.37 -8.52
N ILE A 41 -18.74 21.40 -7.84
CA ILE A 41 -19.12 20.11 -8.45
C ILE A 41 -20.55 20.09 -9.00
N ALA A 42 -21.35 21.11 -8.70
CA ALA A 42 -22.73 21.21 -9.18
C ALA A 42 -22.77 21.16 -10.71
N GLY A 43 -23.54 20.23 -11.27
CA GLY A 43 -23.68 20.04 -12.71
C GLY A 43 -22.48 19.38 -13.41
N CYS A 44 -21.46 18.92 -12.68
CA CYS A 44 -20.36 18.14 -13.25
C CYS A 44 -20.82 16.69 -13.47
N GLU A 45 -21.17 16.34 -14.72
CA GLU A 45 -21.72 15.04 -15.08
C GLU A 45 -20.61 14.04 -15.39
N ASN A 46 -20.86 12.78 -14.98
CA ASN A 46 -20.12 11.63 -15.48
C ASN A 46 -20.55 11.31 -16.91
N LYS A 47 -19.67 11.56 -17.87
CA LYS A 47 -19.94 11.38 -19.31
C LYS A 47 -19.56 9.98 -19.82
N ASN A 48 -18.80 9.21 -19.02
CA ASN A 48 -18.36 7.86 -19.38
C ASN A 48 -18.33 6.93 -18.16
N PRO A 49 -19.38 6.11 -17.94
CA PRO A 49 -19.48 5.19 -16.80
C PRO A 49 -18.44 4.06 -16.80
N ASP A 50 -17.80 3.79 -17.93
CA ASP A 50 -16.73 2.79 -18.01
C ASP A 50 -15.40 3.33 -17.48
N VAL A 51 -15.23 4.65 -17.45
CA VAL A 51 -14.06 5.34 -16.93
C VAL A 51 -14.29 5.78 -15.48
N ILE A 52 -15.38 6.51 -15.23
CA ILE A 52 -15.82 6.89 -13.88
C ILE A 52 -17.01 5.98 -13.52
N ARG A 53 -16.75 4.98 -12.69
CA ARG A 53 -17.82 4.04 -12.30
C ARG A 53 -18.90 4.77 -11.49
N PRO A 54 -20.17 4.48 -11.74
CA PRO A 54 -21.25 4.96 -10.88
C PRO A 54 -21.04 4.51 -9.44
N ILE A 55 -21.39 5.36 -8.49
CA ILE A 55 -21.18 5.12 -7.06
C ILE A 55 -21.87 3.85 -6.54
N ASP A 56 -22.91 3.38 -7.22
CA ASP A 56 -23.62 2.15 -6.88
C ASP A 56 -23.00 0.89 -7.49
N HIS A 57 -22.06 1.06 -8.44
CA HIS A 57 -21.33 -0.01 -9.11
C HIS A 57 -19.83 0.30 -9.19
N PRO A 58 -19.13 0.51 -8.06
CA PRO A 58 -17.71 0.84 -8.05
C PRO A 58 -16.86 -0.34 -8.49
N TYR A 59 -15.60 -0.11 -8.87
CA TYR A 59 -14.62 -1.17 -9.09
C TYR A 59 -14.29 -1.95 -7.80
N SER A 60 -14.38 -1.30 -6.64
CA SER A 60 -14.18 -1.90 -5.33
C SER A 60 -15.05 -1.16 -4.31
N GLU A 61 -15.62 -1.89 -3.37
CA GLU A 61 -16.41 -1.32 -2.27
C GLU A 61 -15.56 -0.56 -1.26
N THR A 62 -14.25 -0.88 -1.19
CA THR A 62 -13.29 -0.26 -0.28
C THR A 62 -12.21 0.49 -1.05
N GLY A 63 -11.50 1.39 -0.36
CA GLY A 63 -10.34 2.10 -0.92
C GLY A 63 -9.18 1.15 -1.28
N GLY A 64 -8.24 1.64 -2.09
CA GLY A 64 -7.08 0.88 -2.55
C GLY A 64 -5.97 0.73 -1.50
N LEU A 65 -6.09 1.37 -0.33
CA LEU A 65 -5.15 1.26 0.79
C LEU A 65 -5.81 0.51 1.95
N ALA A 66 -5.03 -0.36 2.60
CA ALA A 66 -5.42 -1.03 3.84
C ALA A 66 -4.39 -0.74 4.94
N VAL A 67 -4.88 -0.51 6.16
CA VAL A 67 -4.03 -0.36 7.35
C VAL A 67 -4.10 -1.67 8.13
N LEU A 68 -2.95 -2.37 8.22
CA LEU A 68 -2.86 -3.63 8.93
C LEU A 68 -2.36 -3.36 10.36
N LYS A 69 -2.85 -4.14 11.32
CA LYS A 69 -2.43 -4.10 12.72
C LYS A 69 -2.18 -5.51 13.24
N GLY A 70 -1.40 -5.61 14.30
CA GLY A 70 -1.08 -6.88 14.95
C GLY A 70 0.11 -6.74 15.88
N ASN A 71 0.61 -7.87 16.38
CA ASN A 71 1.74 -7.86 17.28
C ASN A 71 3.04 -7.36 16.62
N LEU A 72 3.15 -7.48 15.27
CA LEU A 72 4.28 -6.95 14.51
C LEU A 72 4.15 -5.45 14.21
N ALA A 73 2.92 -4.95 14.10
CA ALA A 73 2.63 -3.55 13.79
C ALA A 73 1.50 -3.00 14.71
N PRO A 74 1.74 -2.84 16.02
CA PRO A 74 0.68 -2.43 16.95
C PRO A 74 0.12 -1.03 16.66
N ASP A 75 0.95 -0.10 16.15
CA ASP A 75 0.49 1.23 15.74
C ASP A 75 0.02 1.28 14.28
N GLY A 76 0.24 0.20 13.54
CA GLY A 76 -0.24 0.01 12.18
C GLY A 76 0.87 -0.10 11.14
N SER A 77 0.47 -0.53 9.96
CA SER A 77 1.27 -0.59 8.74
C SER A 77 0.36 -0.36 7.54
N VAL A 78 0.90 -0.04 6.38
CA VAL A 78 0.10 0.32 5.20
C VAL A 78 0.46 -0.58 4.03
N VAL A 79 -0.57 -1.12 3.38
CA VAL A 79 -0.43 -1.86 2.13
C VAL A 79 -1.34 -1.26 1.05
N LYS A 80 -0.84 -1.22 -0.19
CA LYS A 80 -1.64 -0.89 -1.36
C LYS A 80 -2.40 -2.15 -1.81
N ARG A 81 -3.56 -2.43 -1.18
CA ARG A 81 -4.38 -3.60 -1.45
C ARG A 81 -4.69 -3.79 -2.95
N SER A 82 -4.95 -2.69 -3.66
CA SER A 82 -5.26 -2.73 -5.10
C SER A 82 -4.10 -3.19 -6.00
N ALA A 83 -2.90 -3.35 -5.45
CA ALA A 83 -1.70 -3.82 -6.15
C ALA A 83 -1.28 -5.25 -5.74
N VAL A 84 -2.01 -5.86 -4.81
CA VAL A 84 -1.77 -7.22 -4.33
C VAL A 84 -2.65 -8.19 -5.11
N CYS A 85 -2.07 -9.26 -5.65
CA CYS A 85 -2.82 -10.34 -6.29
C CYS A 85 -3.59 -11.17 -5.25
N ASP A 86 -4.62 -11.86 -5.70
CA ASP A 86 -5.54 -12.56 -4.79
C ASP A 86 -4.82 -13.63 -3.96
N GLU A 87 -3.81 -14.29 -4.53
CA GLU A 87 -3.01 -15.34 -3.87
C GLU A 87 -2.18 -14.80 -2.69
N MET A 88 -1.84 -13.51 -2.72
CA MET A 88 -1.02 -12.85 -1.70
C MET A 88 -1.84 -12.02 -0.70
N LEU A 89 -3.17 -12.02 -0.81
CA LEU A 89 -4.03 -11.33 0.17
C LEU A 89 -3.95 -11.96 1.56
N VAL A 90 -3.74 -13.28 1.61
CA VAL A 90 -3.43 -14.03 2.82
C VAL A 90 -2.14 -14.80 2.56
N HIS A 91 -1.10 -14.50 3.34
CA HIS A 91 0.21 -15.10 3.16
C HIS A 91 0.87 -15.40 4.50
N GLU A 92 1.55 -16.53 4.59
CA GLU A 92 2.35 -16.91 5.74
C GLU A 92 3.71 -17.45 5.25
N GLY A 93 4.78 -16.96 5.85
CA GLY A 93 6.10 -17.39 5.43
C GLY A 93 7.23 -16.99 6.36
N PRO A 94 8.42 -17.61 6.17
CA PRO A 94 9.60 -17.32 6.98
C PRO A 94 10.18 -15.94 6.66
N ALA A 95 10.56 -15.22 7.70
CA ALA A 95 11.22 -13.93 7.59
C ALA A 95 12.64 -14.06 7.03
N ARG A 96 13.00 -13.16 6.12
CA ARG A 96 14.35 -12.89 5.63
C ARG A 96 14.74 -11.47 5.99
N ILE A 97 15.70 -11.33 6.91
CA ILE A 97 16.00 -10.06 7.58
C ILE A 97 17.12 -9.31 6.88
N PHE A 98 16.90 -8.02 6.63
CA PHE A 98 17.87 -7.10 6.06
C PHE A 98 17.82 -5.76 6.78
N GLU A 99 19.01 -5.15 6.97
CA GLU A 99 19.16 -3.86 7.65
C GLU A 99 19.18 -2.68 6.66
N SER A 100 19.05 -2.98 5.35
CA SER A 100 18.98 -1.97 4.28
C SER A 100 18.29 -2.49 3.03
N ASP A 101 17.82 -1.56 2.16
CA ASP A 101 17.25 -1.92 0.86
C ASP A 101 18.29 -2.48 -0.11
N GLU A 102 19.55 -2.05 0.01
CA GLU A 102 20.67 -2.53 -0.79
C GLU A 102 20.95 -4.02 -0.51
N GLU A 103 20.99 -4.42 0.76
CA GLU A 103 21.21 -5.83 1.15
C GLU A 103 20.08 -6.72 0.65
N ALA A 104 18.84 -6.31 0.85
CA ALA A 104 17.67 -7.04 0.36
C ALA A 104 17.67 -7.18 -1.17
N THR A 105 17.96 -6.08 -1.88
CA THR A 105 18.06 -6.08 -3.34
C THR A 105 19.14 -7.04 -3.85
N GLU A 106 20.30 -7.07 -3.20
CA GLU A 106 21.38 -7.98 -3.57
C GLU A 106 21.01 -9.45 -3.28
N ALA A 107 20.33 -9.71 -2.17
CA ALA A 107 19.84 -11.05 -1.85
C ALA A 107 18.83 -11.56 -2.89
N ILE A 108 17.91 -10.70 -3.34
CA ILE A 108 16.97 -11.06 -4.42
C ILE A 108 17.72 -11.37 -5.72
N LYS A 109 18.65 -10.51 -6.15
CA LYS A 109 19.43 -10.65 -7.39
C LYS A 109 20.32 -11.90 -7.38
N THR A 110 20.82 -12.31 -6.23
CA THR A 110 21.69 -13.48 -6.07
C THR A 110 20.94 -14.79 -5.79
N GLY A 111 19.60 -14.77 -5.85
CA GLY A 111 18.76 -15.97 -5.69
C GLY A 111 18.73 -16.52 -4.27
N LYS A 112 18.91 -15.68 -3.26
CA LYS A 112 18.82 -16.08 -1.84
C LYS A 112 17.40 -16.05 -1.30
N ILE A 113 16.46 -15.47 -2.05
CA ILE A 113 15.05 -15.38 -1.70
C ILE A 113 14.30 -16.49 -2.44
N ASN A 114 13.49 -17.23 -1.71
CA ASN A 114 12.69 -18.34 -2.24
C ASN A 114 11.20 -17.97 -2.29
N PRO A 115 10.41 -18.61 -3.16
CA PRO A 115 8.96 -18.56 -3.08
C PRO A 115 8.46 -18.85 -1.66
N GLY A 116 7.54 -18.05 -1.16
CA GLY A 116 7.00 -18.17 0.19
C GLY A 116 7.70 -17.31 1.24
N ASP A 117 8.88 -16.78 0.97
CA ASP A 117 9.61 -15.94 1.92
C ASP A 117 8.90 -14.60 2.16
N VAL A 118 9.09 -14.04 3.37
CA VAL A 118 8.71 -12.67 3.73
C VAL A 118 9.98 -11.87 3.97
N ILE A 119 10.30 -10.95 3.06
CA ILE A 119 11.44 -10.05 3.20
C ILE A 119 11.10 -8.97 4.23
N VAL A 120 11.97 -8.79 5.22
CA VAL A 120 11.84 -7.76 6.26
C VAL A 120 13.04 -6.82 6.16
N ILE A 121 12.76 -5.56 5.76
CA ILE A 121 13.77 -4.50 5.73
C ILE A 121 13.47 -3.56 6.88
N ARG A 122 14.42 -3.40 7.78
CA ARG A 122 14.24 -2.59 8.98
C ARG A 122 15.31 -1.50 9.09
N TYR A 123 15.10 -0.54 10.00
CA TYR A 123 15.92 0.68 10.18
C TYR A 123 15.87 1.65 8.98
N GLU A 124 14.81 1.60 8.20
CA GLU A 124 14.54 2.51 7.08
C GLU A 124 13.35 3.46 7.36
N GLY A 125 12.87 3.48 8.59
CA GLY A 125 11.82 4.36 9.06
C GLY A 125 12.28 5.81 9.28
N PRO A 126 11.39 6.68 9.81
CA PRO A 126 11.65 8.11 9.97
C PRO A 126 12.90 8.46 10.79
N LYS A 127 13.28 7.63 11.77
CA LYS A 127 14.48 7.82 12.62
C LYS A 127 15.63 6.93 12.21
N GLY A 128 15.36 5.70 11.77
CA GLY A 128 16.38 4.73 11.40
C GLY A 128 16.98 5.01 10.02
N GLY A 129 16.14 5.36 9.04
CA GLY A 129 16.52 5.60 7.65
C GLY A 129 16.65 7.09 7.33
N PRO A 130 17.76 7.56 6.73
CA PRO A 130 17.96 8.97 6.44
C PRO A 130 16.95 9.47 5.38
N GLY A 131 15.95 10.21 5.84
CA GLY A 131 14.88 10.77 5.01
C GLY A 131 13.78 9.76 4.64
N MET A 132 13.77 8.56 5.24
CA MET A 132 12.79 7.52 5.00
C MET A 132 12.63 7.22 3.49
N ARG A 133 13.68 6.63 2.90
CA ARG A 133 13.77 6.36 1.46
C ARG A 133 12.62 5.49 0.94
N GLU A 134 12.26 5.67 -0.32
CA GLU A 134 11.34 4.77 -1.01
C GLU A 134 12.01 3.46 -1.39
N MET A 135 11.39 2.33 -1.05
CA MET A 135 11.88 0.98 -1.35
C MET A 135 11.58 0.57 -2.80
N LEU A 136 12.07 1.33 -3.78
CA LEU A 136 11.81 1.05 -5.19
C LEU A 136 12.64 -0.14 -5.71
N ASN A 137 13.91 -0.22 -5.33
CA ASN A 137 14.83 -1.25 -5.83
C ASN A 137 14.40 -2.68 -5.44
N PRO A 138 14.11 -2.99 -4.15
CA PRO A 138 13.65 -4.33 -3.77
C PRO A 138 12.33 -4.71 -4.45
N THR A 139 11.35 -3.79 -4.54
CA THR A 139 10.07 -4.10 -5.20
C THR A 139 10.22 -4.38 -6.69
N SER A 140 11.10 -3.61 -7.36
CA SER A 140 11.42 -3.82 -8.78
C SER A 140 12.18 -5.13 -9.00
N ALA A 141 13.10 -5.49 -8.09
CA ALA A 141 13.83 -6.74 -8.15
C ALA A 141 12.88 -7.95 -7.97
N ILE A 142 12.01 -7.93 -6.95
CA ILE A 142 11.00 -8.98 -6.75
C ILE A 142 10.17 -9.19 -8.03
N ALA A 143 9.69 -8.11 -8.63
CA ALA A 143 8.92 -8.19 -9.88
C ALA A 143 9.77 -8.70 -11.06
N GLY A 144 11.00 -8.22 -11.20
CA GLY A 144 11.92 -8.59 -12.29
C GLY A 144 12.35 -10.05 -12.24
N TYR A 145 12.42 -10.65 -11.05
CA TYR A 145 12.75 -12.08 -10.86
C TYR A 145 11.52 -12.99 -10.80
N GLY A 146 10.31 -12.44 -11.06
CA GLY A 146 9.08 -13.22 -11.14
C GLY A 146 8.51 -13.66 -9.78
N LEU A 147 8.98 -13.08 -8.67
CA LEU A 147 8.58 -13.44 -7.30
C LEU A 147 7.38 -12.64 -6.78
N GLY A 148 6.78 -11.77 -7.59
CA GLY A 148 5.75 -10.81 -7.16
C GLY A 148 4.45 -11.41 -6.65
N SER A 149 4.16 -12.67 -6.97
CA SER A 149 2.99 -13.43 -6.50
C SER A 149 3.32 -14.46 -5.42
N GLU A 150 4.56 -14.50 -4.93
CA GLU A 150 5.03 -15.57 -4.04
C GLU A 150 5.83 -15.05 -2.84
N VAL A 151 6.26 -13.79 -2.87
CA VAL A 151 7.10 -13.17 -1.84
C VAL A 151 6.44 -11.88 -1.35
N ALA A 152 6.34 -11.72 -0.04
CA ALA A 152 5.93 -10.47 0.59
C ALA A 152 7.16 -9.65 1.01
N LEU A 153 6.97 -8.34 1.13
CA LEU A 153 8.00 -7.41 1.59
C LEU A 153 7.43 -6.49 2.65
N ILE A 154 8.09 -6.43 3.81
CA ILE A 154 7.68 -5.64 4.98
C ILE A 154 8.81 -4.68 5.34
N THR A 155 8.48 -3.43 5.68
CA THR A 155 9.47 -2.45 6.13
C THR A 155 8.86 -1.40 7.04
N ASP A 156 9.66 -0.85 7.94
CA ASP A 156 9.37 0.38 8.67
C ASP A 156 9.62 1.65 7.82
N GLY A 157 10.24 1.49 6.65
CA GLY A 157 10.33 2.50 5.61
C GLY A 157 9.03 2.69 4.81
N ARG A 158 9.12 3.19 3.59
CA ARG A 158 7.96 3.49 2.73
C ARG A 158 8.11 2.98 1.31
N PHE A 159 6.97 2.83 0.63
CA PHE A 159 6.90 2.49 -0.78
C PHE A 159 6.35 3.64 -1.62
N SER A 160 6.69 3.67 -2.90
CA SER A 160 6.08 4.58 -3.86
C SER A 160 4.67 4.08 -4.27
N GLY A 161 3.86 4.99 -4.82
CA GLY A 161 2.53 4.65 -5.35
C GLY A 161 2.56 3.66 -6.52
N ALA A 162 3.71 3.49 -7.18
CA ALA A 162 3.91 2.54 -8.29
C ALA A 162 4.25 1.12 -7.83
N SER A 163 4.53 0.90 -6.55
CA SER A 163 4.86 -0.43 -6.01
C SER A 163 3.72 -1.42 -6.24
N ARG A 164 4.10 -2.66 -6.55
CA ARG A 164 3.20 -3.80 -6.78
C ARG A 164 3.53 -4.95 -5.84
N GLY A 165 2.59 -5.90 -5.70
CA GLY A 165 2.73 -7.05 -4.83
C GLY A 165 2.41 -6.75 -3.37
N ALA A 166 2.61 -7.75 -2.50
CA ALA A 166 2.38 -7.66 -1.06
C ALA A 166 3.51 -6.85 -0.38
N SER A 167 3.55 -5.53 -0.66
CA SER A 167 4.53 -4.60 -0.10
C SER A 167 3.88 -3.79 1.01
N ILE A 168 4.26 -4.06 2.27
CA ILE A 168 3.70 -3.51 3.48
C ILE A 168 4.72 -2.55 4.10
N GLY A 169 4.43 -1.27 4.04
CA GLY A 169 5.31 -0.20 4.57
C GLY A 169 4.78 0.44 5.83
N HIS A 170 5.54 1.41 6.33
CA HIS A 170 5.18 2.18 7.51
C HIS A 170 4.90 1.32 8.75
N VAL A 171 5.57 0.16 8.88
CA VAL A 171 5.42 -0.68 10.07
C VAL A 171 5.80 0.13 11.30
N SER A 172 4.87 0.26 12.22
CA SER A 172 4.99 1.14 13.37
C SER A 172 4.63 0.44 14.67
N PRO A 173 5.44 0.66 15.74
CA PRO A 173 6.64 1.50 15.81
C PRO A 173 7.82 0.97 14.97
N GLU A 174 8.66 1.90 14.44
CA GLU A 174 9.85 1.52 13.65
C GLU A 174 10.93 0.83 14.49
N ALA A 175 11.85 0.11 13.84
CA ALA A 175 12.93 -0.62 14.51
C ALA A 175 13.84 0.29 15.35
N ALA A 176 14.18 1.48 14.86
CA ALA A 176 15.08 2.43 15.51
C ALA A 176 14.56 3.00 16.84
N VAL A 177 13.26 2.87 17.11
CA VAL A 177 12.67 3.24 18.42
C VAL A 177 12.31 2.02 19.27
N GLY A 178 12.75 0.84 18.88
CA GLY A 178 12.48 -0.42 19.59
C GLY A 178 11.12 -1.04 19.29
N GLY A 179 10.55 -0.77 18.11
CA GLY A 179 9.34 -1.43 17.63
C GLY A 179 9.52 -2.93 17.46
N PRO A 180 8.43 -3.72 17.47
CA PRO A 180 8.49 -5.19 17.35
C PRO A 180 9.25 -5.69 16.13
N ILE A 181 9.24 -4.96 15.02
CA ILE A 181 9.97 -5.31 13.80
C ILE A 181 11.48 -5.46 14.04
N ALA A 182 12.05 -4.75 15.04
CA ALA A 182 13.47 -4.87 15.43
C ALA A 182 13.80 -6.23 16.06
N LEU A 183 12.81 -6.94 16.58
CA LEU A 183 12.98 -8.21 17.31
C LEU A 183 12.74 -9.44 16.43
N VAL A 184 12.30 -9.26 15.20
CA VAL A 184 12.09 -10.38 14.25
C VAL A 184 13.43 -11.05 13.97
N GLU A 185 13.47 -12.36 14.07
CA GLU A 185 14.63 -13.19 13.79
C GLU A 185 14.51 -13.90 12.43
N GLU A 186 15.64 -14.29 11.88
CA GLU A 186 15.70 -15.02 10.60
C GLU A 186 14.94 -16.34 10.70
N GLY A 187 13.96 -16.53 9.82
CA GLY A 187 13.12 -17.71 9.78
C GLY A 187 11.86 -17.67 10.65
N ASP A 188 11.64 -16.62 11.43
CA ASP A 188 10.39 -16.39 12.14
C ASP A 188 9.20 -16.37 11.17
N ILE A 189 8.09 -16.97 11.56
CA ILE A 189 6.91 -17.03 10.69
C ILE A 189 6.08 -15.75 10.82
N ILE A 190 5.91 -15.07 9.70
CA ILE A 190 5.08 -13.86 9.60
C ILE A 190 3.76 -14.20 8.93
N GLN A 191 2.67 -13.74 9.54
CA GLN A 191 1.30 -13.93 9.08
C GLN A 191 0.73 -12.60 8.58
N ILE A 192 0.33 -12.56 7.32
CA ILE A 192 -0.28 -11.44 6.63
C ILE A 192 -1.70 -11.82 6.27
N ASP A 193 -2.68 -11.07 6.74
CA ASP A 193 -4.09 -11.23 6.36
C ASP A 193 -4.68 -9.86 6.04
N ILE A 194 -4.58 -9.47 4.76
CA ILE A 194 -5.04 -8.16 4.29
C ILE A 194 -6.56 -8.02 4.38
N PRO A 195 -7.38 -9.02 4.03
CA PRO A 195 -8.82 -8.97 4.23
C PRO A 195 -9.24 -8.68 5.67
N ASN A 196 -8.56 -9.28 6.65
CA ASN A 196 -8.83 -9.08 8.08
C ASN A 196 -7.98 -7.97 8.72
N LEU A 197 -7.23 -7.21 7.90
CA LEU A 197 -6.39 -6.08 8.32
C LEU A 197 -5.35 -6.48 9.39
N SER A 198 -4.73 -7.65 9.25
CA SER A 198 -3.86 -8.24 10.27
C SER A 198 -2.43 -8.44 9.77
N LEU A 199 -1.44 -8.15 10.65
CA LEU A 199 -0.02 -8.39 10.45
C LEU A 199 0.61 -8.88 11.77
N ASN A 200 0.98 -10.15 11.81
CA ASN A 200 1.48 -10.79 13.03
C ASN A 200 2.77 -11.57 12.81
N LEU A 201 3.53 -11.66 13.89
CA LEU A 201 4.54 -12.67 14.10
C LEU A 201 3.85 -13.86 14.79
N ALA A 202 4.00 -15.08 14.26
CA ALA A 202 3.52 -16.28 14.90
C ALA A 202 4.41 -16.60 16.11
N VAL A 203 3.83 -16.64 17.31
CA VAL A 203 4.52 -16.89 18.58
C VAL A 203 4.01 -18.18 19.16
#